data_954531cff30ab23d374ef85ab5ebf854
#
_entry.id   954531cff30ab23d374ef85ab5ebf854
#
_cell.length_a   1.000
_cell.length_b   1.000
_cell.length_c   1.000
_cell.angle_alpha   90.00
_cell.angle_beta   90.00
_cell.angle_gamma   90.00
#
_symmetry.space_group_name_H-M   'P 1'
#
loop_
_entity.id
_entity.type
_entity.pdbx_description
1 polymer ?
#
loop_
_entity_poly.entity_id
_entity_poly.type
_entity_poly.pdbx_seq_one_letter_code
_entity_poly.pdbx_strand_id
1 'polypeptide(L)'
;IKDRLSCKGFSSGTPALIDCHISNYGKKGPFANANEDVELVKARVGLFYDTPGFREGPTYLVHPVVEVGAGIFAALGVVSCLVSRLADGMGMSFDVSLMAAGMYFMTMADGDNVVTPGKDATPFGGAPFYSVYKCRDGKWFQIACIHLGFVDQAAAVLGLVEILTEPRFGGGRPIDLEARQELVELVSQRFLSKSSSVWAEKFYEADVPFAIVETVNAAMENEQVIHNDLLVNIDDPLFGPMVQNGIPLKLSKTQGSIVGPRREGLREGIEDQPAQGRDFPQDRKHQIQLPLKGVRVADITNVIAGPAAGRILGDLGADVLKIEPLTGDFTRGPGATFNALNANKRSISIDSKRPDGVTVLREILSGCDALVANLRPGATERMGLGRKVLETINPSIVETHITGFGWDGPLSSRPGMDPLAQAYMGLQDAQGGKGTRPSYLTYLAPCDFTAGAIAALGTVLGLYVVKKGGTGQKIDVDLLSVGSLMLQGDFSKYSGKQERRLADSGQYGLSDFRRLYQASDGW
;
A
#
# COMPACT_ATOMS: atom_id res chain seq x y z
N ILE A 1 17.34 -4.21 -29.77
CA ILE A 1 16.18 -4.76 -29.04
C ILE A 1 14.89 -4.06 -29.51
N LYS A 2 14.90 -2.70 -29.79
CA LYS A 2 13.71 -1.96 -30.27
C LYS A 2 13.09 -2.53 -31.56
N ASP A 3 13.88 -3.07 -32.47
CA ASP A 3 13.40 -3.52 -33.79
C ASP A 3 12.90 -4.98 -33.79
N ARG A 4 13.11 -5.74 -32.73
CA ARG A 4 12.69 -7.15 -32.62
C ARG A 4 11.37 -7.37 -31.86
N LEU A 5 10.85 -6.35 -31.18
CA LEU A 5 9.59 -6.40 -30.43
C LEU A 5 8.59 -5.34 -30.92
N SER A 6 8.68 -4.89 -32.18
CA SER A 6 7.62 -4.05 -32.74
C SER A 6 6.38 -4.91 -32.98
N CYS A 7 5.49 -4.94 -32.00
CA CYS A 7 4.14 -5.49 -32.10
C CYS A 7 3.26 -4.73 -33.12
N LYS A 8 3.85 -4.08 -34.11
CA LYS A 8 3.14 -3.32 -35.15
C LYS A 8 2.17 -4.14 -36.01
N GLY A 9 2.16 -5.47 -35.85
CA GLY A 9 1.27 -6.37 -36.64
C GLY A 9 0.12 -6.99 -35.85
N PHE A 10 0.08 -6.85 -34.50
CA PHE A 10 -0.91 -7.57 -33.70
C PHE A 10 -2.23 -6.82 -33.46
N SER A 11 -2.25 -5.49 -33.56
CA SER A 11 -3.42 -4.67 -33.19
C SER A 11 -4.57 -4.68 -34.21
N SER A 12 -4.33 -5.03 -35.46
CA SER A 12 -5.36 -4.96 -36.53
C SER A 12 -6.09 -6.27 -36.78
N GLY A 13 -5.67 -7.38 -36.16
CA GLY A 13 -6.22 -8.72 -36.47
C GLY A 13 -6.86 -9.46 -35.29
N THR A 14 -6.77 -8.93 -34.04
CA THR A 14 -7.22 -9.67 -32.85
C THR A 14 -8.11 -8.78 -31.96
N PRO A 15 -9.44 -8.73 -32.22
CA PRO A 15 -10.35 -7.85 -31.46
C PRO A 15 -10.36 -8.08 -29.96
N ALA A 16 -9.97 -9.25 -29.48
CA ALA A 16 -9.95 -9.62 -28.06
C ALA A 16 -8.61 -9.34 -27.36
N LEU A 17 -7.62 -8.78 -28.06
CA LEU A 17 -6.32 -8.49 -27.45
C LEU A 17 -6.44 -7.37 -26.42
N ILE A 18 -5.85 -7.60 -25.24
CA ILE A 18 -5.63 -6.56 -24.25
C ILE A 18 -4.18 -6.10 -24.37
N ASP A 19 -4.01 -4.83 -24.68
CA ASP A 19 -2.71 -4.19 -24.88
C ASP A 19 -2.47 -3.16 -23.77
N CYS A 20 -1.43 -3.39 -22.96
CA CYS A 20 -1.00 -2.49 -21.89
C CYS A 20 0.36 -1.90 -22.25
N HIS A 21 0.42 -0.59 -22.38
CA HIS A 21 1.66 0.13 -22.61
C HIS A 21 2.08 0.87 -21.34
N ILE A 22 3.32 0.64 -20.88
CA ILE A 22 3.91 1.37 -19.74
C ILE A 22 4.90 2.39 -20.29
N SER A 23 4.72 3.65 -19.91
CA SER A 23 5.53 4.79 -20.35
C SER A 23 5.96 5.67 -19.17
N ASN A 24 6.96 6.52 -19.35
CA ASN A 24 7.40 7.42 -18.29
C ASN A 24 6.33 8.48 -17.98
N TYR A 25 5.77 9.13 -19.02
CA TYR A 25 4.92 10.32 -18.89
C TYR A 25 3.55 10.21 -19.58
N GLY A 26 3.21 9.05 -20.14
CA GLY A 26 1.99 8.89 -20.94
C GLY A 26 2.22 9.23 -22.42
N LYS A 27 1.15 9.05 -23.22
CA LYS A 27 1.18 9.21 -24.68
C LYS A 27 0.98 10.64 -25.17
N LYS A 28 0.67 11.58 -24.27
CA LYS A 28 0.33 12.97 -24.59
C LYS A 28 1.16 13.92 -23.73
N GLY A 29 1.32 15.17 -24.23
CA GLY A 29 2.03 16.22 -23.51
C GLY A 29 3.49 16.36 -23.91
N PRO A 30 4.20 17.35 -23.34
CA PRO A 30 5.55 17.73 -23.76
C PRO A 30 6.60 16.66 -23.55
N PHE A 31 6.37 15.73 -22.62
CA PHE A 31 7.30 14.64 -22.26
C PHE A 31 6.91 13.28 -22.84
N ALA A 32 5.89 13.19 -23.70
CA ALA A 32 5.40 11.92 -24.23
C ALA A 32 6.47 11.05 -24.93
N ASN A 33 7.48 11.70 -25.53
CA ASN A 33 8.59 11.03 -26.20
C ASN A 33 9.89 11.00 -25.36
N ALA A 34 9.85 11.51 -24.13
CA ALA A 34 11.02 11.48 -23.26
C ALA A 34 11.26 10.05 -22.75
N ASN A 35 12.48 9.56 -23.00
CA ASN A 35 12.92 8.25 -22.53
C ASN A 35 13.97 8.47 -21.44
N GLU A 36 13.49 8.81 -20.26
CA GLU A 36 14.31 9.15 -19.09
C GLU A 36 14.42 7.97 -18.13
N ASP A 37 15.43 7.99 -17.28
CA ASP A 37 15.53 7.09 -16.13
C ASP A 37 14.40 7.40 -15.13
N VAL A 38 13.93 6.40 -14.40
CA VAL A 38 12.84 6.54 -13.42
C VAL A 38 13.18 7.56 -12.32
N GLU A 39 14.45 7.75 -12.00
CA GLU A 39 14.87 8.76 -11.02
C GLU A 39 14.52 10.19 -11.48
N LEU A 40 14.57 10.46 -12.79
CA LEU A 40 14.12 11.74 -13.34
C LEU A 40 12.59 11.88 -13.27
N VAL A 41 11.86 10.77 -13.41
CA VAL A 41 10.40 10.78 -13.17
C VAL A 41 10.10 11.10 -11.71
N LYS A 42 10.79 10.46 -10.74
CA LYS A 42 10.65 10.75 -9.31
C LYS A 42 10.94 12.24 -9.00
N ALA A 43 11.99 12.79 -9.61
CA ALA A 43 12.34 14.21 -9.45
C ALA A 43 11.22 15.13 -9.98
N ARG A 44 10.68 14.87 -11.18
CA ARG A 44 9.61 15.67 -11.80
C ARG A 44 8.29 15.60 -11.06
N VAL A 45 7.98 14.48 -10.42
CA VAL A 45 6.78 14.33 -9.58
C VAL A 45 6.94 15.07 -8.25
N GLY A 46 8.17 15.37 -7.81
CA GLY A 46 8.44 16.02 -6.53
C GLY A 46 8.75 15.07 -5.38
N LEU A 47 8.84 13.76 -5.61
CA LEU A 47 9.04 12.74 -4.58
C LEU A 47 10.30 12.98 -3.73
N PHE A 48 11.35 13.55 -4.30
CA PHE A 48 12.57 13.85 -3.56
C PHE A 48 12.43 15.04 -2.60
N TYR A 49 11.56 16.02 -2.92
CA TYR A 49 11.28 17.14 -2.03
C TYR A 49 10.36 16.77 -0.87
N ASP A 50 9.43 15.86 -1.10
CA ASP A 50 8.48 15.42 -0.07
C ASP A 50 9.00 14.25 0.77
N THR A 51 10.19 13.73 0.45
CA THR A 51 10.89 12.76 1.30
C THR A 51 11.68 13.50 2.39
N PRO A 52 11.32 13.37 3.68
CA PRO A 52 12.04 14.03 4.76
C PRO A 52 13.49 13.55 4.85
N GLY A 53 14.43 14.49 4.95
CA GLY A 53 15.86 14.22 5.02
C GLY A 53 16.53 14.77 6.28
N PHE A 54 17.75 14.31 6.55
CA PHE A 54 18.58 14.81 7.67
C PHE A 54 19.34 16.10 7.33
N ARG A 55 19.07 16.68 6.19
CA ARG A 55 19.62 17.94 5.69
C ARG A 55 18.56 18.73 4.94
N GLU A 56 18.82 19.99 4.69
CA GLU A 56 18.00 20.81 3.80
C GLU A 56 18.06 20.35 2.33
N GLY A 57 16.99 20.62 1.59
CA GLY A 57 16.83 20.27 0.19
C GLY A 57 16.29 18.86 -0.03
N PRO A 58 16.19 18.43 -1.31
CA PRO A 58 15.55 17.17 -1.68
C PRO A 58 16.35 15.96 -1.17
N THR A 59 15.66 14.91 -0.79
CA THR A 59 16.23 13.66 -0.25
C THR A 59 16.03 12.54 -1.25
N TYR A 60 17.07 11.76 -1.49
CA TYR A 60 16.97 10.61 -2.41
C TYR A 60 16.06 9.53 -1.83
N LEU A 61 15.01 9.17 -2.56
CA LEU A 61 14.09 8.10 -2.22
C LEU A 61 14.62 6.76 -2.74
N VAL A 62 15.04 5.89 -1.81
CA VAL A 62 15.68 4.60 -2.17
C VAL A 62 14.68 3.52 -2.60
N HIS A 63 13.40 3.71 -2.28
CA HIS A 63 12.35 2.72 -2.56
C HIS A 63 11.75 2.89 -3.96
N PRO A 64 11.47 1.79 -4.69
CA PRO A 64 10.94 1.80 -6.06
C PRO A 64 9.40 2.00 -6.08
N VAL A 65 8.89 3.02 -5.37
CA VAL A 65 7.43 3.24 -5.25
C VAL A 65 6.77 3.46 -6.61
N VAL A 66 7.44 4.17 -7.52
CA VAL A 66 6.93 4.50 -8.86
C VAL A 66 6.85 3.24 -9.71
N GLU A 67 7.90 2.43 -9.71
CA GLU A 67 8.01 1.20 -10.49
C GLU A 67 7.01 0.14 -9.99
N VAL A 68 6.93 -0.04 -8.68
CA VAL A 68 5.97 -0.96 -8.04
C VAL A 68 4.53 -0.52 -8.32
N GLY A 69 4.24 0.76 -8.14
CA GLY A 69 2.91 1.32 -8.41
C GLY A 69 2.49 1.12 -9.87
N ALA A 70 3.37 1.44 -10.82
CA ALA A 70 3.09 1.25 -12.25
C ALA A 70 2.85 -0.23 -12.61
N GLY A 71 3.63 -1.15 -12.03
CA GLY A 71 3.44 -2.59 -12.20
C GLY A 71 2.07 -3.06 -11.70
N ILE A 72 1.66 -2.60 -10.51
CA ILE A 72 0.34 -2.95 -9.94
C ILE A 72 -0.80 -2.35 -10.79
N PHE A 73 -0.70 -1.09 -11.22
CA PHE A 73 -1.72 -0.47 -12.06
C PHE A 73 -1.82 -1.12 -13.45
N ALA A 74 -0.70 -1.58 -14.01
CA ALA A 74 -0.72 -2.35 -15.25
C ALA A 74 -1.45 -3.69 -15.07
N ALA A 75 -1.13 -4.44 -14.02
CA ALA A 75 -1.82 -5.69 -13.70
C ALA A 75 -3.32 -5.46 -13.44
N LEU A 76 -3.67 -4.45 -12.65
CA LEU A 76 -5.05 -4.07 -12.36
C LEU A 76 -5.81 -3.71 -13.64
N GLY A 77 -5.22 -2.92 -14.53
CA GLY A 77 -5.79 -2.55 -15.82
C GLY A 77 -6.06 -3.78 -16.70
N VAL A 78 -5.08 -4.71 -16.80
CA VAL A 78 -5.25 -5.96 -17.55
C VAL A 78 -6.42 -6.78 -17.00
N VAL A 79 -6.49 -7.00 -15.66
CA VAL A 79 -7.57 -7.80 -15.06
C VAL A 79 -8.92 -7.10 -15.21
N SER A 80 -8.98 -5.78 -15.10
CA SER A 80 -10.20 -5.01 -15.31
C SER A 80 -10.70 -5.14 -16.76
N CYS A 81 -9.81 -5.08 -17.74
CA CYS A 81 -10.14 -5.34 -19.14
C CYS A 81 -10.59 -6.79 -19.37
N LEU A 82 -10.02 -7.76 -18.64
CA LEU A 82 -10.49 -9.16 -18.68
C LEU A 82 -11.93 -9.27 -18.17
N VAL A 83 -12.28 -8.56 -17.11
CA VAL A 83 -13.66 -8.52 -16.57
C VAL A 83 -14.61 -7.92 -17.61
N SER A 84 -14.27 -6.77 -18.20
CA SER A 84 -15.07 -6.13 -19.26
C SER A 84 -15.25 -7.06 -20.47
N ARG A 85 -14.17 -7.71 -20.91
CA ARG A 85 -14.18 -8.63 -22.07
C ARG A 85 -15.14 -9.80 -21.90
N LEU A 86 -15.46 -10.24 -20.68
CA LEU A 86 -16.45 -11.29 -20.45
C LEU A 86 -17.85 -10.89 -20.93
N ALA A 87 -18.16 -9.58 -20.98
CA ALA A 87 -19.47 -9.08 -21.39
C ALA A 87 -19.61 -8.93 -22.90
N ASP A 88 -18.56 -8.49 -23.61
CA ASP A 88 -18.63 -8.14 -25.04
C ASP A 88 -17.64 -8.89 -25.94
N GLY A 89 -16.71 -9.64 -25.35
CA GLY A 89 -15.68 -10.36 -26.09
C GLY A 89 -14.53 -9.49 -26.61
N MET A 90 -14.57 -8.17 -26.36
CA MET A 90 -13.61 -7.21 -26.90
C MET A 90 -12.43 -6.98 -25.97
N GLY A 91 -11.24 -6.90 -26.55
CA GLY A 91 -10.04 -6.42 -25.88
C GLY A 91 -10.00 -4.89 -25.79
N MET A 92 -9.01 -4.38 -25.08
CA MET A 92 -8.85 -2.95 -24.84
C MET A 92 -7.37 -2.58 -24.82
N SER A 93 -7.01 -1.42 -25.36
CA SER A 93 -5.67 -0.86 -25.22
C SER A 93 -5.70 0.26 -24.20
N PHE A 94 -4.75 0.26 -23.25
CA PHE A 94 -4.61 1.29 -22.25
C PHE A 94 -3.14 1.58 -21.94
N ASP A 95 -2.90 2.71 -21.28
CA ASP A 95 -1.57 3.21 -20.97
C ASP A 95 -1.45 3.46 -19.46
N VAL A 96 -0.32 3.07 -18.89
CA VAL A 96 0.07 3.38 -17.50
C VAL A 96 1.32 4.20 -17.54
N SER A 97 1.34 5.38 -16.90
CA SER A 97 2.56 6.16 -16.80
C SER A 97 3.20 6.06 -15.43
N LEU A 98 4.54 6.00 -15.41
CA LEU A 98 5.32 6.06 -14.18
C LEU A 98 5.03 7.36 -13.41
N MET A 99 4.84 8.48 -14.13
CA MET A 99 4.46 9.75 -13.51
C MET A 99 3.14 9.65 -12.75
N ALA A 100 2.09 9.07 -13.36
CA ALA A 100 0.81 8.90 -12.69
C ALA A 100 0.90 7.96 -11.48
N ALA A 101 1.70 6.90 -11.58
CA ALA A 101 1.97 6.01 -10.44
C ALA A 101 2.69 6.77 -9.31
N GLY A 102 3.66 7.61 -9.61
CA GLY A 102 4.32 8.48 -8.63
C GLY A 102 3.35 9.45 -7.96
N MET A 103 2.48 10.11 -8.75
CA MET A 103 1.46 11.04 -8.23
C MET A 103 0.44 10.35 -7.31
N TYR A 104 0.15 9.07 -7.53
CA TYR A 104 -0.71 8.31 -6.62
C TYR A 104 -0.14 8.26 -5.20
N PHE A 105 1.17 8.06 -5.03
CA PHE A 105 1.82 8.08 -3.71
C PHE A 105 1.94 9.49 -3.11
N MET A 106 1.73 10.54 -3.92
CA MET A 106 1.76 11.94 -3.47
C MET A 106 0.39 12.45 -3.00
N THR A 107 -0.63 11.59 -2.91
CA THR A 107 -2.01 11.98 -2.55
C THR A 107 -2.10 12.68 -1.18
N MET A 108 -1.14 12.46 -0.28
CA MET A 108 -1.09 13.08 1.06
C MET A 108 -0.16 14.29 1.15
N ALA A 109 0.45 14.71 0.08
CA ALA A 109 1.48 15.76 0.09
C ALA A 109 0.92 17.20 0.28
N ASP A 110 -0.37 17.37 0.46
CA ASP A 110 -1.03 18.68 0.61
C ASP A 110 -0.83 19.36 1.99
N GLY A 111 -0.11 18.71 2.90
CA GLY A 111 0.44 19.33 4.11
C GLY A 111 -0.53 19.54 5.27
N ASP A 112 -1.83 19.40 5.10
CA ASP A 112 -2.84 19.64 6.15
C ASP A 112 -3.32 18.34 6.83
N ASN A 113 -2.45 17.34 6.90
CA ASN A 113 -2.80 16.07 7.52
C ASN A 113 -2.70 16.17 9.05
N VAL A 114 -3.73 15.69 9.75
CA VAL A 114 -3.78 15.66 11.23
C VAL A 114 -2.61 14.88 11.85
N VAL A 115 -2.05 13.92 11.12
CA VAL A 115 -0.97 13.04 11.59
C VAL A 115 0.41 13.55 11.20
N THR A 116 0.49 14.31 10.11
CA THR A 116 1.75 14.81 9.55
C THR A 116 1.64 16.32 9.33
N PRO A 117 2.09 17.13 10.26
CA PRO A 117 2.03 18.57 10.12
C PRO A 117 3.03 19.06 9.09
N GLY A 118 2.54 19.35 7.88
CA GLY A 118 3.15 20.20 6.86
C GLY A 118 4.67 20.20 6.74
N LYS A 119 5.22 21.38 6.54
CA LYS A 119 6.67 21.64 6.36
C LYS A 119 7.57 21.23 7.54
N ASP A 120 6.96 20.82 8.66
CA ASP A 120 7.69 20.51 9.90
C ASP A 120 7.95 19.01 10.08
N ALA A 121 7.63 18.17 9.09
CA ALA A 121 7.94 16.75 9.15
C ALA A 121 9.47 16.54 9.11
N THR A 122 9.93 15.76 10.06
CA THR A 122 11.34 15.33 10.15
C THR A 122 11.47 13.89 9.64
N PRO A 123 12.68 13.40 9.38
CA PRO A 123 12.90 11.98 9.07
C PRO A 123 12.42 11.01 10.15
N PHE A 124 12.19 11.52 11.36
CA PHE A 124 11.66 10.73 12.47
C PHE A 124 10.13 10.83 12.60
N GLY A 125 9.47 11.67 11.82
CA GLY A 125 8.07 12.02 11.93
C GLY A 125 7.85 13.47 12.37
N GLY A 126 6.61 13.87 12.62
CA GLY A 126 6.30 15.26 12.98
C GLY A 126 5.36 15.39 14.17
N ALA A 127 4.62 14.34 14.53
CA ALA A 127 3.70 14.35 15.67
C ALA A 127 4.32 13.60 16.86
N PRO A 128 4.20 14.12 18.10
CA PRO A 128 4.86 13.53 19.28
C PRO A 128 4.53 12.05 19.51
N PHE A 129 3.32 11.62 19.23
CA PHE A 129 2.87 10.22 19.37
C PHE A 129 2.77 9.46 18.04
N TYR A 130 3.37 10.02 16.97
CA TYR A 130 3.41 9.38 15.64
C TYR A 130 4.80 9.57 15.01
N SER A 131 5.82 9.05 15.68
CA SER A 131 7.23 9.30 15.36
C SER A 131 8.13 8.15 15.79
N VAL A 132 9.40 8.23 15.39
CA VAL A 132 10.47 7.28 15.73
C VAL A 132 11.33 7.84 16.83
N TYR A 133 11.60 7.06 17.86
CA TYR A 133 12.40 7.44 19.04
C TYR A 133 13.53 6.47 19.29
N LYS A 134 14.68 6.98 19.76
CA LYS A 134 15.82 6.15 20.14
C LYS A 134 15.66 5.65 21.57
N CYS A 135 15.84 4.36 21.81
CA CYS A 135 15.83 3.74 23.13
C CYS A 135 17.23 3.69 23.75
N ARG A 136 17.30 3.40 25.06
CA ARG A 136 18.57 3.32 25.80
C ARG A 136 19.57 2.32 25.25
N ASP A 137 19.10 1.22 24.66
CA ASP A 137 19.91 0.18 24.02
C ASP A 137 20.37 0.54 22.61
N GLY A 138 20.09 1.76 22.15
CA GLY A 138 20.47 2.26 20.84
C GLY A 138 19.52 1.88 19.70
N LYS A 139 18.56 0.98 19.92
CA LYS A 139 17.53 0.63 18.95
C LYS A 139 16.52 1.76 18.78
N TRP A 140 15.84 1.77 17.63
CA TRP A 140 14.82 2.74 17.30
C TRP A 140 13.42 2.13 17.44
N PHE A 141 12.48 2.93 17.91
CA PHE A 141 11.14 2.52 18.28
C PHE A 141 10.11 3.45 17.63
N GLN A 142 9.31 2.92 16.72
CA GLN A 142 8.23 3.63 16.06
C GLN A 142 6.96 3.52 16.88
N ILE A 143 6.30 4.64 17.15
CA ILE A 143 4.93 4.68 17.68
C ILE A 143 4.00 5.30 16.65
N ALA A 144 2.72 4.88 16.63
CA ALA A 144 1.76 5.26 15.60
C ALA A 144 0.35 5.52 16.17
N CYS A 145 0.25 6.43 17.14
CA CYS A 145 -0.99 6.77 17.83
C CYS A 145 -1.84 7.74 16.98
N ILE A 146 -2.62 7.20 16.04
CA ILE A 146 -3.37 7.99 15.06
C ILE A 146 -4.61 8.71 15.66
N HIS A 147 -5.17 8.21 16.76
CA HIS A 147 -6.31 8.79 17.45
C HIS A 147 -6.05 8.99 18.95
N LEU A 148 -6.83 9.87 19.60
CA LEU A 148 -6.62 10.26 21.00
C LEU A 148 -6.61 9.08 21.97
N GLY A 149 -7.43 8.05 21.79
CA GLY A 149 -7.41 6.87 22.66
C GLY A 149 -6.06 6.16 22.70
N PHE A 150 -5.34 6.07 21.57
CA PHE A 150 -3.97 5.56 21.54
C PHE A 150 -2.95 6.53 22.16
N VAL A 151 -3.18 7.85 22.00
CA VAL A 151 -2.37 8.88 22.64
C VAL A 151 -2.47 8.78 24.16
N ASP A 152 -3.70 8.66 24.71
CA ASP A 152 -3.95 8.52 26.13
C ASP A 152 -3.26 7.28 26.72
N GLN A 153 -3.38 6.13 26.03
CA GLN A 153 -2.71 4.89 26.42
C GLN A 153 -1.19 5.02 26.38
N ALA A 154 -0.62 5.60 25.33
CA ALA A 154 0.82 5.83 25.21
C ALA A 154 1.32 6.81 26.27
N ALA A 155 0.57 7.87 26.55
CA ALA A 155 0.90 8.83 27.61
C ALA A 155 0.91 8.17 28.99
N ALA A 156 -0.03 7.27 29.27
CA ALA A 156 -0.04 6.51 30.53
C ALA A 156 1.20 5.62 30.65
N VAL A 157 1.57 4.89 29.60
CA VAL A 157 2.77 4.04 29.57
C VAL A 157 4.06 4.85 29.75
N LEU A 158 4.12 6.05 29.14
CA LEU A 158 5.28 6.94 29.19
C LEU A 158 5.34 7.80 30.47
N GLY A 159 4.27 7.83 31.29
CA GLY A 159 4.17 8.67 32.47
C GLY A 159 4.08 10.16 32.13
N LEU A 160 3.29 10.50 31.07
CA LEU A 160 3.12 11.87 30.55
C LEU A 160 1.70 12.40 30.74
N VAL A 161 0.81 11.66 31.41
CA VAL A 161 -0.62 12.01 31.55
C VAL A 161 -0.81 13.42 32.13
N GLU A 162 -0.11 13.74 33.25
CA GLU A 162 -0.22 15.05 33.88
C GLU A 162 0.25 16.18 32.95
N ILE A 163 1.33 15.97 32.21
CA ILE A 163 1.88 16.94 31.26
C ILE A 163 0.86 17.23 30.15
N LEU A 164 0.16 16.22 29.64
CA LEU A 164 -0.84 16.40 28.60
C LEU A 164 -2.09 17.17 29.05
N THR A 165 -2.29 17.39 30.37
CA THR A 165 -3.37 18.26 30.88
C THR A 165 -3.10 19.73 30.66
N GLU A 166 -1.84 20.13 30.42
CA GLU A 166 -1.50 21.52 30.12
C GLU A 166 -2.14 21.93 28.77
N PRO A 167 -2.86 23.08 28.73
CA PRO A 167 -3.61 23.48 27.50
C PRO A 167 -2.74 23.56 26.25
N ARG A 168 -1.45 23.93 26.39
CA ARG A 168 -0.52 24.04 25.25
C ARG A 168 -0.23 22.72 24.55
N PHE A 169 -0.36 21.59 25.26
CA PHE A 169 -0.16 20.27 24.66
C PHE A 169 -1.44 19.64 24.09
N GLY A 170 -2.61 20.26 24.31
CA GLY A 170 -3.86 19.88 23.66
C GLY A 170 -4.23 18.40 23.76
N GLY A 171 -3.90 17.73 24.89
CA GLY A 171 -4.09 16.29 25.04
C GLY A 171 -3.25 15.44 24.08
N GLY A 172 -2.04 15.91 23.72
CA GLY A 172 -1.13 15.25 22.76
C GLY A 172 -1.20 15.80 21.34
N ARG A 173 -2.00 16.85 21.12
CA ARG A 173 -2.06 17.63 19.88
C ARG A 173 -1.66 19.08 20.18
N PRO A 174 -0.35 19.37 20.26
CA PRO A 174 0.16 20.68 20.63
C PRO A 174 -0.40 21.81 19.75
N ILE A 175 -0.65 22.97 20.37
CA ILE A 175 -1.32 24.11 19.72
C ILE A 175 -0.40 24.87 18.75
N ASP A 176 0.92 24.74 18.91
CA ASP A 176 1.93 25.40 18.07
C ASP A 176 3.18 24.54 17.92
N LEU A 177 4.16 25.06 17.15
CA LEU A 177 5.39 24.37 16.86
C LEU A 177 6.30 24.23 18.08
N GLU A 178 6.35 25.24 18.95
CA GLU A 178 7.20 25.24 20.15
C GLU A 178 6.72 24.16 21.14
N ALA A 179 5.44 24.13 21.46
CA ALA A 179 4.84 23.11 22.31
C ALA A 179 5.00 21.70 21.71
N ARG A 180 4.96 21.58 20.37
CA ARG A 180 5.20 20.31 19.69
C ARG A 180 6.64 19.84 19.87
N GLN A 181 7.61 20.72 19.64
CA GLN A 181 9.03 20.38 19.79
C GLN A 181 9.36 20.00 21.23
N GLU A 182 8.81 20.72 22.21
CA GLU A 182 8.96 20.38 23.62
C GLU A 182 8.37 19.01 23.95
N LEU A 183 7.16 18.70 23.48
CA LEU A 183 6.53 17.40 23.72
C LEU A 183 7.29 16.27 23.03
N VAL A 184 7.82 16.47 21.83
CA VAL A 184 8.70 15.50 21.15
C VAL A 184 9.95 15.22 21.98
N GLU A 185 10.57 16.26 22.55
CA GLU A 185 11.76 16.11 23.42
C GLU A 185 11.42 15.34 24.70
N LEU A 186 10.31 15.65 25.35
CA LEU A 186 9.84 14.93 26.54
C LEU A 186 9.61 13.44 26.25
N VAL A 187 8.95 13.11 25.14
CA VAL A 187 8.74 11.73 24.70
C VAL A 187 10.08 11.05 24.41
N SER A 188 11.01 11.75 23.74
CA SER A 188 12.36 11.25 23.44
C SER A 188 13.13 10.86 24.70
N GLN A 189 13.12 11.74 25.71
CA GLN A 189 13.76 11.47 27.00
C GLN A 189 13.17 10.26 27.71
N ARG A 190 11.84 10.05 27.61
CA ARG A 190 11.21 8.84 28.16
C ARG A 190 11.71 7.58 27.47
N PHE A 191 11.77 7.56 26.14
CA PHE A 191 12.28 6.39 25.41
C PHE A 191 13.74 6.07 25.74
N LEU A 192 14.60 7.08 25.92
CA LEU A 192 16.00 6.91 26.34
C LEU A 192 16.15 6.30 27.73
N SER A 193 15.12 6.30 28.58
CA SER A 193 15.20 5.77 29.95
C SER A 193 15.22 4.25 30.05
N LYS A 194 14.73 3.52 29.02
CA LYS A 194 14.62 2.04 29.01
C LYS A 194 15.06 1.45 27.66
N SER A 195 15.31 0.14 27.66
CA SER A 195 15.58 -0.61 26.42
C SER A 195 14.31 -0.75 25.57
N SER A 196 14.51 -0.97 24.28
CA SER A 196 13.42 -1.20 23.32
C SER A 196 12.52 -2.39 23.71
N SER A 197 13.12 -3.46 24.24
CA SER A 197 12.38 -4.65 24.71
C SER A 197 11.44 -4.35 25.86
N VAL A 198 11.89 -3.56 26.85
CA VAL A 198 11.05 -3.15 28.00
C VAL A 198 9.91 -2.23 27.55
N TRP A 199 10.15 -1.34 26.59
CA TRP A 199 9.09 -0.53 26.01
C TRP A 199 8.12 -1.38 25.21
N ALA A 200 8.60 -2.34 24.41
CA ALA A 200 7.76 -3.22 23.62
C ALA A 200 6.78 -4.02 24.50
N GLU A 201 7.23 -4.58 25.62
CA GLU A 201 6.37 -5.27 26.59
C GLU A 201 5.24 -4.36 27.10
N LYS A 202 5.60 -3.15 27.59
CA LYS A 202 4.63 -2.18 28.12
C LYS A 202 3.61 -1.69 27.10
N PHE A 203 4.07 -1.40 25.88
CA PHE A 203 3.21 -0.97 24.78
C PHE A 203 2.33 -2.12 24.27
N TYR A 204 2.84 -3.35 24.33
CA TYR A 204 2.07 -4.54 24.00
C TYR A 204 0.90 -4.73 24.97
N GLU A 205 1.15 -4.70 26.27
CA GLU A 205 0.14 -4.84 27.32
C GLU A 205 -0.95 -3.75 27.25
N ALA A 206 -0.58 -2.53 26.87
CA ALA A 206 -1.49 -1.40 26.73
C ALA A 206 -2.21 -1.30 25.36
N ASP A 207 -2.05 -2.28 24.47
CA ASP A 207 -2.57 -2.28 23.08
C ASP A 207 -2.24 -1.00 22.28
N VAL A 208 -1.09 -0.37 22.57
CA VAL A 208 -0.61 0.80 21.84
C VAL A 208 0.09 0.37 20.55
N PRO A 209 -0.15 1.02 19.40
CA PRO A 209 0.51 0.70 18.15
C PRO A 209 2.00 1.10 18.17
N PHE A 210 2.88 0.12 18.00
CA PHE A 210 4.34 0.31 17.95
C PHE A 210 5.03 -0.75 17.10
N ALA A 211 6.28 -0.45 16.72
CA ALA A 211 7.24 -1.40 16.15
C ALA A 211 8.67 -1.03 16.58
N ILE A 212 9.53 -2.01 16.78
CA ILE A 212 10.97 -1.79 16.77
C ILE A 212 11.40 -1.69 15.31
N VAL A 213 12.23 -0.69 14.97
CA VAL A 213 12.74 -0.55 13.60
C VAL A 213 13.76 -1.63 13.35
N GLU A 214 13.49 -2.45 12.35
CA GLU A 214 14.32 -3.60 11.96
C GLU A 214 15.07 -3.32 10.66
N THR A 215 16.14 -4.08 10.43
CA THR A 215 16.79 -4.15 9.11
C THR A 215 16.03 -5.12 8.19
N VAL A 216 16.26 -5.04 6.87
CA VAL A 216 15.64 -5.98 5.92
C VAL A 216 16.00 -7.45 6.25
N ASN A 217 17.23 -7.70 6.70
CA ASN A 217 17.65 -9.07 7.07
C ASN A 217 16.89 -9.57 8.31
N ALA A 218 16.70 -8.71 9.32
CA ALA A 218 15.92 -9.06 10.51
C ALA A 218 14.43 -9.26 10.17
N ALA A 219 13.89 -8.47 9.23
CA ALA A 219 12.53 -8.65 8.74
C ALA A 219 12.30 -10.05 8.13
N MET A 220 13.28 -10.61 7.44
CA MET A 220 13.20 -11.97 6.89
C MET A 220 13.18 -13.08 7.97
N GLU A 221 13.52 -12.75 9.21
CA GLU A 221 13.49 -13.67 10.36
C GLU A 221 12.25 -13.44 11.25
N ASN A 222 11.42 -12.44 10.92
CA ASN A 222 10.23 -12.11 11.67
C ASN A 222 9.16 -13.20 11.55
N GLU A 223 8.63 -13.67 12.69
CA GLU A 223 7.65 -14.75 12.75
C GLU A 223 6.38 -14.48 11.94
N GLN A 224 5.90 -13.23 11.91
CA GLN A 224 4.73 -12.88 11.11
C GLN A 224 5.03 -12.90 9.60
N VAL A 225 6.22 -12.48 9.20
CA VAL A 225 6.69 -12.53 7.81
C VAL A 225 6.75 -13.98 7.31
N ILE A 226 7.28 -14.87 8.16
CA ILE A 226 7.32 -16.32 7.88
C ILE A 226 5.91 -16.90 7.84
N HIS A 227 5.06 -16.56 8.82
CA HIS A 227 3.66 -17.01 8.90
C HIS A 227 2.84 -16.58 7.66
N ASN A 228 3.09 -15.39 7.14
CA ASN A 228 2.40 -14.88 5.96
C ASN A 228 2.91 -15.49 4.63
N ASP A 229 3.81 -16.48 4.65
CA ASP A 229 4.42 -17.12 3.47
C ASP A 229 5.13 -16.12 2.54
N LEU A 230 5.73 -15.07 3.11
CA LEU A 230 6.45 -14.06 2.33
C LEU A 230 7.85 -14.51 1.91
N LEU A 231 8.31 -15.65 2.36
CA LEU A 231 9.60 -16.25 2.01
C LEU A 231 9.37 -17.59 1.33
N VAL A 232 9.81 -17.71 0.08
CA VAL A 232 9.65 -18.92 -0.73
C VAL A 232 11.02 -19.45 -1.12
N ASN A 233 11.26 -20.72 -0.81
CA ASN A 233 12.47 -21.42 -1.22
C ASN A 233 12.29 -21.94 -2.65
N ILE A 234 13.28 -21.69 -3.51
CA ILE A 234 13.34 -22.19 -4.88
C ILE A 234 14.77 -22.61 -5.22
N ASP A 235 14.90 -23.56 -6.14
CA ASP A 235 16.19 -23.89 -6.76
C ASP A 235 16.30 -23.15 -8.09
N ASP A 236 17.02 -22.01 -8.09
CA ASP A 236 17.23 -21.23 -9.31
C ASP A 236 18.38 -21.84 -10.14
N PRO A 237 18.21 -21.99 -11.46
CA PRO A 237 19.22 -22.66 -12.30
C PRO A 237 20.56 -21.92 -12.38
N LEU A 238 20.61 -20.62 -12.03
CA LEU A 238 21.83 -19.84 -12.02
C LEU A 238 22.40 -19.64 -10.61
N PHE A 239 21.54 -19.40 -9.61
CA PHE A 239 21.95 -19.07 -8.25
C PHE A 239 21.90 -20.26 -7.29
N GLY A 240 21.36 -21.41 -7.74
CA GLY A 240 21.13 -22.56 -6.86
C GLY A 240 20.02 -22.30 -5.83
N PRO A 241 20.10 -22.92 -4.64
CA PRO A 241 19.11 -22.69 -3.59
C PRO A 241 19.02 -21.23 -3.19
N MET A 242 17.82 -20.66 -3.30
CA MET A 242 17.57 -19.27 -2.91
C MET A 242 16.23 -19.10 -2.21
N VAL A 243 16.15 -18.07 -1.39
CA VAL A 243 14.89 -17.54 -0.84
C VAL A 243 14.52 -16.31 -1.65
N GLN A 244 13.26 -16.21 -2.03
CA GLN A 244 12.70 -15.02 -2.68
C GLN A 244 11.40 -14.59 -2.05
N ASN A 245 10.92 -13.39 -2.44
CA ASN A 245 9.65 -12.85 -1.99
C ASN A 245 8.46 -13.73 -2.43
N GLY A 246 7.53 -13.97 -1.52
CA GLY A 246 6.27 -14.67 -1.75
C GLY A 246 5.19 -13.77 -2.37
N ILE A 247 3.95 -14.23 -2.33
CA ILE A 247 2.80 -13.53 -2.91
C ILE A 247 2.10 -12.71 -1.81
N PRO A 248 2.04 -11.36 -1.90
CA PRO A 248 1.47 -10.50 -0.87
C PRO A 248 -0.07 -10.42 -0.90
N LEU A 249 -0.72 -11.21 -1.72
CA LEU A 249 -2.16 -11.25 -1.95
C LEU A 249 -2.67 -12.67 -1.80
N LYS A 250 -3.58 -12.91 -0.86
CA LYS A 250 -4.15 -14.23 -0.61
C LYS A 250 -5.62 -14.29 -1.05
N LEU A 251 -5.95 -15.23 -1.94
CA LEU A 251 -7.32 -15.53 -2.38
C LEU A 251 -7.73 -16.88 -1.80
N SER A 252 -8.80 -16.93 -1.02
CA SER A 252 -9.16 -18.12 -0.23
C SER A 252 -9.57 -19.36 -1.03
N LYS A 253 -10.03 -19.20 -2.29
CA LYS A 253 -10.47 -20.30 -3.15
C LYS A 253 -9.62 -20.47 -4.42
N THR A 254 -8.94 -19.41 -4.86
CA THR A 254 -8.11 -19.40 -6.08
C THR A 254 -6.72 -18.87 -5.76
N GLN A 255 -6.05 -19.54 -4.84
CA GLN A 255 -4.77 -19.11 -4.31
C GLN A 255 -3.69 -19.10 -5.39
N GLY A 256 -2.90 -18.04 -5.42
CA GLY A 256 -1.68 -17.96 -6.23
C GLY A 256 -0.60 -18.90 -5.69
N SER A 257 0.29 -19.37 -6.56
CA SER A 257 1.44 -20.18 -6.16
C SER A 257 2.66 -19.85 -7.00
N ILE A 258 3.84 -19.94 -6.39
CA ILE A 258 5.12 -19.90 -7.07
C ILE A 258 5.51 -21.35 -7.36
N VAL A 259 5.33 -21.78 -8.61
CA VAL A 259 5.45 -23.18 -9.01
C VAL A 259 6.88 -23.61 -9.37
N GLY A 260 7.84 -22.73 -9.28
CA GLY A 260 9.25 -23.03 -9.52
C GLY A 260 10.08 -21.81 -9.90
N PRO A 261 11.37 -22.02 -10.19
CA PRO A 261 12.28 -20.96 -10.58
C PRO A 261 11.96 -20.42 -11.98
N ARG A 262 12.66 -19.34 -12.34
CA ARG A 262 12.68 -18.88 -13.74
C ARG A 262 13.10 -20.03 -14.67
N ARG A 263 12.47 -20.11 -15.82
CA ARG A 263 12.85 -21.06 -16.86
C ARG A 263 13.70 -20.33 -17.90
N GLU A 264 14.74 -20.98 -18.39
CA GLU A 264 15.44 -20.50 -19.57
C GLU A 264 14.46 -20.48 -20.76
N GLY A 265 14.47 -19.38 -21.49
CA GLY A 265 13.62 -19.27 -22.67
C GLY A 265 13.98 -20.36 -23.67
N LEU A 266 13.06 -21.26 -23.93
CA LEU A 266 13.19 -22.24 -25.00
C LEU A 266 13.30 -21.46 -26.31
N ARG A 267 14.48 -21.47 -26.93
CA ARG A 267 14.64 -21.01 -28.33
C ARG A 267 13.91 -21.94 -29.33
N GLU A 268 13.56 -23.12 -28.88
CA GLU A 268 12.87 -24.16 -29.63
C GLU A 268 11.42 -24.25 -29.13
N GLY A 269 10.46 -23.91 -29.99
CA GLY A 269 9.03 -24.22 -29.79
C GLY A 269 8.13 -23.07 -29.34
N ILE A 270 8.41 -21.82 -29.73
CA ILE A 270 7.27 -20.97 -30.12
C ILE A 270 6.89 -21.44 -31.52
N GLU A 271 6.46 -22.69 -31.61
CA GLU A 271 5.62 -23.10 -32.71
C GLU A 271 4.41 -22.19 -32.66
N ASP A 272 4.12 -21.52 -33.77
CA ASP A 272 2.87 -20.86 -34.06
C ASP A 272 1.72 -21.86 -33.77
N GLN A 273 1.33 -21.99 -32.50
CA GLN A 273 0.02 -22.53 -32.22
C GLN A 273 -0.95 -21.51 -32.80
N PRO A 274 -1.60 -21.85 -33.93
CA PRO A 274 -2.59 -20.96 -34.50
C PRO A 274 -3.55 -20.66 -33.37
N ALA A 275 -3.72 -19.37 -33.05
CA ALA A 275 -4.71 -18.93 -32.09
C ALA A 275 -6.00 -19.65 -32.48
N GLN A 276 -6.42 -20.63 -31.67
CA GLN A 276 -7.69 -21.31 -31.90
C GLN A 276 -8.72 -20.21 -32.01
N GLY A 277 -9.19 -20.01 -33.25
CA GLY A 277 -10.09 -18.93 -33.58
C GLY A 277 -11.30 -19.01 -32.68
N ARG A 278 -11.33 -18.15 -31.67
CA ARG A 278 -12.57 -17.86 -30.96
C ARG A 278 -13.35 -16.97 -31.90
N ASP A 279 -14.52 -17.46 -32.37
CA ASP A 279 -15.46 -16.64 -33.10
C ASP A 279 -15.89 -15.45 -32.23
N PHE A 280 -15.33 -14.30 -32.54
CA PHE A 280 -15.73 -13.04 -31.90
C PHE A 280 -16.81 -12.39 -32.79
N PRO A 281 -17.93 -11.93 -32.19
CA PRO A 281 -18.97 -11.23 -32.93
C PRO A 281 -18.40 -9.98 -33.63
N GLN A 282 -18.40 -9.95 -34.96
CA GLN A 282 -17.82 -8.86 -35.76
C GLN A 282 -18.63 -7.55 -35.76
N ASP A 283 -19.89 -7.56 -35.29
CA ASP A 283 -20.85 -6.45 -35.48
C ASP A 283 -21.22 -5.63 -34.22
N ARG A 284 -20.51 -5.77 -33.14
CA ARG A 284 -20.81 -4.93 -31.95
C ARG A 284 -20.08 -3.59 -32.01
N LYS A 285 -20.85 -2.49 -32.14
CA LYS A 285 -20.35 -1.14 -31.95
C LYS A 285 -19.76 -1.04 -30.53
N HIS A 286 -18.44 -0.91 -30.46
CA HIS A 286 -17.72 -0.76 -29.20
C HIS A 286 -18.12 0.57 -28.55
N GLN A 287 -19.02 0.54 -27.57
CA GLN A 287 -19.20 1.66 -26.67
C GLN A 287 -18.07 1.57 -25.63
N ILE A 288 -17.21 2.59 -25.60
CA ILE A 288 -16.20 2.73 -24.55
C ILE A 288 -16.95 2.81 -23.22
N GLN A 289 -16.97 1.72 -22.48
CA GLN A 289 -17.52 1.66 -21.13
C GLN A 289 -16.37 1.49 -20.14
N LEU A 290 -16.53 2.09 -18.96
CA LEU A 290 -15.58 1.87 -17.87
C LEU A 290 -15.58 0.38 -17.49
N PRO A 291 -14.42 -0.23 -17.23
CA PRO A 291 -14.27 -1.69 -17.08
C PRO A 291 -15.16 -2.32 -16.00
N LEU A 292 -15.44 -1.59 -14.92
CA LEU A 292 -16.25 -2.06 -13.78
C LEU A 292 -17.66 -1.45 -13.78
N LYS A 293 -18.14 -0.93 -14.92
CA LYS A 293 -19.52 -0.42 -15.00
C LYS A 293 -20.53 -1.50 -14.61
N GLY A 294 -21.43 -1.15 -13.69
CA GLY A 294 -22.46 -2.06 -13.16
C GLY A 294 -22.00 -2.92 -11.99
N VAL A 295 -20.74 -2.84 -11.58
CA VAL A 295 -20.25 -3.47 -10.34
C VAL A 295 -20.60 -2.57 -9.16
N ARG A 296 -21.16 -3.15 -8.09
CA ARG A 296 -21.52 -2.49 -6.83
C ARG A 296 -20.56 -2.90 -5.73
N VAL A 297 -19.96 -1.92 -5.05
CA VAL A 297 -18.98 -2.13 -3.98
C VAL A 297 -19.44 -1.46 -2.70
N ALA A 298 -19.54 -2.22 -1.63
CA ALA A 298 -19.67 -1.66 -0.28
C ALA A 298 -18.26 -1.40 0.30
N ASP A 299 -18.03 -0.19 0.75
CA ASP A 299 -16.76 0.28 1.32
C ASP A 299 -16.97 0.63 2.79
N ILE A 300 -16.55 -0.26 3.72
CA ILE A 300 -16.58 -0.03 5.18
C ILE A 300 -15.21 0.32 5.73
N THR A 301 -14.43 1.04 4.93
CA THR A 301 -13.03 1.36 5.24
C THR A 301 -12.87 2.76 5.83
N ASN A 302 -11.70 3.00 6.43
CA ASN A 302 -11.30 4.29 6.95
C ASN A 302 -9.79 4.53 6.74
N VAL A 303 -9.31 5.73 6.99
CA VAL A 303 -7.93 6.21 6.89
C VAL A 303 -7.45 6.28 5.43
N ILE A 304 -6.54 5.38 4.98
CA ILE A 304 -5.84 5.49 3.68
C ILE A 304 -6.03 4.22 2.84
N ALA A 305 -5.47 3.08 3.26
CA ALA A 305 -5.38 1.88 2.42
C ALA A 305 -6.72 1.41 1.85
N GLY A 306 -7.72 1.29 2.71
CA GLY A 306 -9.07 0.89 2.30
C GLY A 306 -9.76 1.92 1.41
N PRO A 307 -9.84 3.21 1.81
CA PRO A 307 -10.39 4.26 0.97
C PRO A 307 -9.69 4.36 -0.39
N ALA A 308 -8.37 4.18 -0.47
CA ALA A 308 -7.63 4.13 -1.74
C ALA A 308 -8.11 2.99 -2.64
N ALA A 309 -8.32 1.78 -2.09
CA ALA A 309 -8.88 0.66 -2.86
C ALA A 309 -10.27 0.98 -3.41
N GLY A 310 -11.18 1.48 -2.56
CA GLY A 310 -12.52 1.90 -2.97
C GLY A 310 -12.49 3.01 -4.03
N ARG A 311 -11.59 3.98 -3.91
CA ARG A 311 -11.38 5.03 -4.90
C ARG A 311 -10.96 4.47 -6.26
N ILE A 312 -9.97 3.58 -6.29
CA ILE A 312 -9.49 2.94 -7.54
C ILE A 312 -10.62 2.18 -8.21
N LEU A 313 -11.43 1.42 -7.46
CA LEU A 313 -12.58 0.69 -8.01
C LEU A 313 -13.62 1.65 -8.60
N GLY A 314 -13.88 2.78 -7.94
CA GLY A 314 -14.75 3.85 -8.44
C GLY A 314 -14.21 4.51 -9.71
N ASP A 315 -12.90 4.76 -9.79
CA ASP A 315 -12.25 5.32 -10.99
C ASP A 315 -12.33 4.37 -12.18
N LEU A 316 -12.41 3.06 -11.94
CA LEU A 316 -12.64 2.03 -12.96
C LEU A 316 -14.12 1.85 -13.31
N GLY A 317 -15.04 2.59 -12.68
CA GLY A 317 -16.47 2.64 -13.01
C GLY A 317 -17.39 1.85 -12.10
N ALA A 318 -16.91 1.32 -10.99
CA ALA A 318 -17.78 0.69 -9.98
C ALA A 318 -18.63 1.75 -9.26
N ASP A 319 -19.86 1.37 -8.87
CA ASP A 319 -20.72 2.14 -7.97
C ASP A 319 -20.31 1.83 -6.52
N VAL A 320 -19.50 2.71 -5.93
CA VAL A 320 -18.95 2.52 -4.59
C VAL A 320 -19.80 3.26 -3.56
N LEU A 321 -20.34 2.52 -2.59
CA LEU A 321 -21.04 3.05 -1.43
C LEU A 321 -20.17 2.96 -0.18
N LYS A 322 -19.65 4.12 0.26
CA LYS A 322 -18.92 4.23 1.53
C LYS A 322 -19.90 4.22 2.70
N ILE A 323 -19.72 3.27 3.61
CA ILE A 323 -20.54 3.10 4.80
C ILE A 323 -19.72 3.49 6.02
N GLU A 324 -20.17 4.49 6.74
CA GLU A 324 -19.45 5.13 7.83
C GLU A 324 -20.19 4.97 9.17
N PRO A 325 -19.47 4.99 10.31
CA PRO A 325 -20.12 5.15 11.60
C PRO A 325 -20.81 6.53 11.69
N LEU A 326 -21.70 6.73 12.66
CA LEU A 326 -22.40 8.02 12.85
C LEU A 326 -21.46 9.22 13.07
N THR A 327 -20.24 8.96 13.53
CA THR A 327 -19.18 9.97 13.71
C THR A 327 -18.46 10.32 12.41
N GLY A 328 -18.71 9.59 11.32
CA GLY A 328 -17.98 9.68 10.07
C GLY A 328 -16.61 9.00 10.11
N ASP A 329 -15.94 9.00 8.97
CA ASP A 329 -14.51 8.64 8.89
C ASP A 329 -13.70 9.71 9.64
N PHE A 330 -12.75 9.29 10.49
CA PHE A 330 -12.01 10.25 11.31
C PHE A 330 -11.09 11.17 10.47
N THR A 331 -10.80 10.82 9.22
CA THR A 331 -10.09 11.68 8.26
C THR A 331 -10.97 12.76 7.64
N ARG A 332 -12.29 12.78 7.93
CA ARG A 332 -13.19 13.89 7.60
C ARG A 332 -12.83 15.13 8.43
N GLY A 333 -11.88 15.88 7.98
CA GLY A 333 -11.39 17.09 8.61
C GLY A 333 -10.99 18.14 7.57
N PRO A 334 -10.43 19.27 8.00
CA PRO A 334 -9.77 20.17 7.07
C PRO A 334 -8.62 19.43 6.40
N GLY A 335 -8.51 19.57 5.07
CA GLY A 335 -7.48 18.92 4.27
C GLY A 335 -8.03 18.12 3.10
N ALA A 336 -7.21 17.95 2.08
CA ALA A 336 -7.59 17.34 0.82
C ALA A 336 -7.58 15.81 0.86
N THR A 337 -6.93 15.19 1.83
CA THR A 337 -6.71 13.72 1.88
C THR A 337 -8.01 12.92 1.86
N PHE A 338 -9.00 13.29 2.71
CA PHE A 338 -10.30 12.60 2.69
C PHE A 338 -10.96 12.70 1.31
N ASN A 339 -11.00 13.90 0.73
CA ASN A 339 -11.64 14.15 -0.57
C ASN A 339 -10.91 13.39 -1.69
N ALA A 340 -9.59 13.40 -1.69
CA ALA A 340 -8.78 12.68 -2.67
C ALA A 340 -9.02 11.16 -2.63
N LEU A 341 -9.12 10.57 -1.44
CA LEU A 341 -9.29 9.13 -1.26
C LEU A 341 -10.75 8.65 -1.39
N ASN A 342 -11.73 9.55 -1.39
CA ASN A 342 -13.14 9.20 -1.41
C ASN A 342 -13.91 9.81 -2.59
N ALA A 343 -13.25 10.44 -3.56
CA ALA A 343 -13.89 10.84 -4.81
C ALA A 343 -14.49 9.62 -5.54
N ASN A 344 -15.50 9.83 -6.35
CA ASN A 344 -16.29 8.79 -7.05
C ASN A 344 -17.02 7.81 -6.11
N LYS A 345 -17.22 8.17 -4.83
CA LYS A 345 -18.01 7.37 -3.90
C LYS A 345 -19.27 8.11 -3.48
N ARG A 346 -20.34 7.37 -3.25
CA ARG A 346 -21.49 7.82 -2.45
C ARG A 346 -21.24 7.42 -1.01
N SER A 347 -21.83 8.12 -0.03
CA SER A 347 -21.69 7.76 1.38
C SER A 347 -23.02 7.68 2.11
N ILE A 348 -23.05 6.84 3.14
CA ILE A 348 -24.14 6.69 4.10
C ILE A 348 -23.56 6.44 5.50
N SER A 349 -24.21 6.98 6.53
CA SER A 349 -23.85 6.70 7.93
C SER A 349 -24.81 5.68 8.52
N ILE A 350 -24.28 4.61 9.12
CA ILE A 350 -25.07 3.53 9.74
C ILE A 350 -24.46 3.18 11.10
N ASP A 351 -25.32 3.09 12.12
CA ASP A 351 -24.93 2.57 13.41
C ASP A 351 -24.91 1.03 13.41
N SER A 352 -23.76 0.45 13.11
CA SER A 352 -23.57 -1.01 13.10
C SER A 352 -23.60 -1.68 14.49
N LYS A 353 -23.74 -0.92 15.58
CA LYS A 353 -23.92 -1.46 16.93
C LYS A 353 -25.39 -1.77 17.22
N ARG A 354 -26.31 -1.26 16.45
CA ARG A 354 -27.74 -1.47 16.59
C ARG A 354 -28.22 -2.62 15.70
N PRO A 355 -29.16 -3.47 16.16
CA PRO A 355 -29.69 -4.57 15.36
C PRO A 355 -30.34 -4.15 14.04
N ASP A 356 -31.07 -3.01 14.04
CA ASP A 356 -31.67 -2.43 12.85
C ASP A 356 -30.61 -1.93 11.86
N GLY A 357 -29.53 -1.31 12.35
CA GLY A 357 -28.39 -0.92 11.52
C GLY A 357 -27.71 -2.13 10.87
N VAL A 358 -27.50 -3.23 11.60
CA VAL A 358 -26.98 -4.48 11.04
C VAL A 358 -27.89 -5.06 9.96
N THR A 359 -29.23 -4.97 10.15
CA THR A 359 -30.21 -5.42 9.16
C THR A 359 -30.07 -4.63 7.86
N VAL A 360 -29.99 -3.30 7.93
CA VAL A 360 -29.78 -2.42 6.76
C VAL A 360 -28.45 -2.74 6.07
N LEU A 361 -27.37 -2.98 6.83
CA LEU A 361 -26.08 -3.37 6.26
C LEU A 361 -26.18 -4.68 5.46
N ARG A 362 -26.87 -5.69 5.98
CA ARG A 362 -27.09 -6.96 5.28
C ARG A 362 -27.92 -6.80 4.01
N GLU A 363 -28.94 -5.94 4.03
CA GLU A 363 -29.74 -5.61 2.84
C GLU A 363 -28.87 -4.94 1.76
N ILE A 364 -28.03 -3.97 2.13
CA ILE A 364 -27.07 -3.35 1.21
C ILE A 364 -26.14 -4.39 0.60
N LEU A 365 -25.54 -5.25 1.44
CA LEU A 365 -24.58 -6.27 1.02
C LEU A 365 -25.19 -7.36 0.13
N SER A 366 -26.47 -7.65 0.29
CA SER A 366 -27.19 -8.61 -0.58
C SER A 366 -27.20 -8.15 -2.04
N GLY A 367 -27.14 -6.85 -2.29
CA GLY A 367 -27.10 -6.23 -3.62
C GLY A 367 -25.73 -5.79 -4.11
N CYS A 368 -24.65 -6.11 -3.38
CA CYS A 368 -23.29 -5.73 -3.74
C CYS A 368 -22.51 -6.90 -4.33
N ASP A 369 -21.64 -6.63 -5.32
CA ASP A 369 -20.72 -7.62 -5.89
C ASP A 369 -19.46 -7.77 -5.01
N ALA A 370 -19.06 -6.73 -4.29
CA ALA A 370 -17.89 -6.77 -3.42
C ALA A 370 -18.10 -5.95 -2.12
N LEU A 371 -17.40 -6.38 -1.07
CA LEU A 371 -17.18 -5.67 0.17
C LEU A 371 -15.69 -5.41 0.35
N VAL A 372 -15.32 -4.17 0.64
CA VAL A 372 -13.95 -3.81 1.03
C VAL A 372 -13.95 -3.32 2.48
N ALA A 373 -13.08 -3.88 3.30
CA ALA A 373 -12.94 -3.58 4.73
C ALA A 373 -11.47 -3.45 5.13
N ASN A 374 -11.15 -2.53 6.04
CA ASN A 374 -9.81 -2.44 6.64
C ASN A 374 -9.87 -2.42 8.17
N LEU A 375 -10.69 -3.29 8.70
CA LEU A 375 -10.88 -3.47 10.13
C LEU A 375 -9.94 -4.56 10.66
N ARG A 376 -9.63 -4.53 11.97
CA ARG A 376 -8.88 -5.62 12.61
C ARG A 376 -9.60 -6.96 12.45
N PRO A 377 -8.88 -8.09 12.34
CA PRO A 377 -9.49 -9.42 12.30
C PRO A 377 -10.55 -9.63 13.39
N GLY A 378 -11.65 -10.27 13.05
CA GLY A 378 -12.79 -10.49 13.93
C GLY A 378 -13.74 -9.30 14.10
N ALA A 379 -13.43 -8.11 13.54
CA ALA A 379 -14.33 -6.96 13.67
C ALA A 379 -15.60 -7.11 12.81
N THR A 380 -15.49 -7.61 11.61
CA THR A 380 -16.64 -7.90 10.73
C THR A 380 -17.54 -8.97 11.33
N GLU A 381 -16.99 -9.99 11.99
CA GLU A 381 -17.73 -11.01 12.72
C GLU A 381 -18.53 -10.39 13.86
N ARG A 382 -17.93 -9.50 14.67
CA ARG A 382 -18.63 -8.78 15.75
C ARG A 382 -19.73 -7.86 15.25
N MET A 383 -19.59 -7.34 14.03
CA MET A 383 -20.64 -6.57 13.34
C MET A 383 -21.76 -7.46 12.77
N GLY A 384 -21.67 -8.78 12.91
CA GLY A 384 -22.63 -9.71 12.32
C GLY A 384 -22.53 -9.84 10.80
N LEU A 385 -21.35 -9.53 10.23
CA LEU A 385 -21.01 -9.58 8.82
C LEU A 385 -19.89 -10.58 8.53
N GLY A 386 -19.68 -11.58 9.40
CA GLY A 386 -18.66 -12.61 9.17
C GLY A 386 -18.92 -13.43 7.90
N ARG A 387 -17.87 -14.05 7.36
CA ARG A 387 -17.89 -14.76 6.07
C ARG A 387 -19.11 -15.69 5.88
N LYS A 388 -19.46 -16.50 6.88
CA LYS A 388 -20.62 -17.41 6.80
C LYS A 388 -21.95 -16.68 6.60
N VAL A 389 -22.10 -15.52 7.22
CA VAL A 389 -23.30 -14.68 7.05
C VAL A 389 -23.31 -14.09 5.66
N LEU A 390 -22.19 -13.56 5.18
CA LEU A 390 -22.07 -13.02 3.83
C LEU A 390 -22.36 -14.08 2.77
N GLU A 391 -21.87 -15.30 2.90
CA GLU A 391 -22.15 -16.43 1.99
C GLU A 391 -23.64 -16.81 1.96
N THR A 392 -24.34 -16.64 3.09
CA THR A 392 -25.78 -16.90 3.17
C THR A 392 -26.61 -15.84 2.44
N ILE A 393 -26.25 -14.56 2.61
CA ILE A 393 -27.01 -13.46 1.99
C ILE A 393 -26.60 -13.22 0.53
N ASN A 394 -25.34 -13.49 0.18
CA ASN A 394 -24.84 -13.36 -1.17
C ASN A 394 -23.65 -14.30 -1.44
N PRO A 395 -23.87 -15.51 -1.98
CA PRO A 395 -22.81 -16.47 -2.25
C PRO A 395 -21.76 -16.00 -3.26
N SER A 396 -22.08 -14.96 -4.03
CA SER A 396 -21.19 -14.40 -5.06
C SER A 396 -20.36 -13.22 -4.57
N ILE A 397 -20.55 -12.75 -3.32
CA ILE A 397 -19.85 -11.56 -2.83
C ILE A 397 -18.35 -11.81 -2.71
N VAL A 398 -17.57 -10.91 -3.26
CA VAL A 398 -16.11 -10.84 -3.07
C VAL A 398 -15.83 -10.01 -1.84
N GLU A 399 -15.17 -10.58 -0.85
CA GLU A 399 -14.88 -9.94 0.42
C GLU A 399 -13.38 -9.65 0.54
N THR A 400 -12.99 -8.37 0.43
CA THR A 400 -11.59 -7.94 0.50
C THR A 400 -11.29 -7.28 1.83
N HIS A 401 -10.31 -7.84 2.55
CA HIS A 401 -9.81 -7.32 3.81
C HIS A 401 -8.40 -6.76 3.66
N ILE A 402 -8.19 -5.59 4.26
CA ILE A 402 -6.87 -4.98 4.40
C ILE A 402 -6.57 -4.90 5.89
N THR A 403 -5.51 -5.58 6.32
CA THR A 403 -5.08 -5.63 7.72
C THR A 403 -3.66 -5.08 7.88
N GLY A 404 -3.22 -4.85 9.12
CA GLY A 404 -1.84 -4.41 9.37
C GLY A 404 -0.81 -5.50 9.12
N PHE A 405 -1.10 -6.72 9.60
CA PHE A 405 -0.08 -7.77 9.70
C PHE A 405 -0.54 -9.13 9.14
N GLY A 406 -1.73 -9.23 8.59
CA GLY A 406 -2.36 -10.47 8.16
C GLY A 406 -3.61 -10.80 8.97
N TRP A 407 -4.38 -11.79 8.48
CA TRP A 407 -5.64 -12.20 9.10
C TRP A 407 -5.41 -13.01 10.38
N ASP A 408 -4.33 -13.75 10.45
CA ASP A 408 -3.90 -14.60 11.55
C ASP A 408 -2.40 -14.48 11.80
N GLY A 409 -1.87 -15.25 12.74
CA GLY A 409 -0.46 -15.20 13.14
C GLY A 409 -0.20 -14.29 14.36
N PRO A 410 1.06 -14.22 14.82
CA PRO A 410 1.42 -13.62 16.10
C PRO A 410 1.11 -12.12 16.23
N LEU A 411 1.12 -11.36 15.13
CA LEU A 411 0.84 -9.92 15.14
C LEU A 411 -0.57 -9.55 14.66
N SER A 412 -1.39 -10.51 14.22
CA SER A 412 -2.67 -10.25 13.53
C SER A 412 -3.68 -9.44 14.36
N SER A 413 -3.70 -9.60 15.67
CA SER A 413 -4.59 -8.86 16.57
C SER A 413 -4.10 -7.44 16.88
N ARG A 414 -2.86 -7.10 16.52
CA ARG A 414 -2.24 -5.80 16.82
C ARG A 414 -2.80 -4.67 15.95
N PRO A 415 -2.83 -3.42 16.45
CA PRO A 415 -3.15 -2.28 15.62
C PRO A 415 -2.07 -2.09 14.55
N GLY A 416 -2.45 -2.21 13.27
CA GLY A 416 -1.54 -2.02 12.15
C GLY A 416 -1.69 -0.65 11.52
N MET A 417 -0.57 0.02 11.29
CA MET A 417 -0.45 1.32 10.60
C MET A 417 0.73 1.28 9.66
N ASP A 418 0.71 2.09 8.61
CA ASP A 418 1.79 2.18 7.62
C ASP A 418 3.21 2.31 8.24
N PRO A 419 3.49 3.23 9.20
CA PRO A 419 4.83 3.36 9.76
C PRO A 419 5.31 2.10 10.51
N LEU A 420 4.39 1.30 11.06
CA LEU A 420 4.76 0.05 11.72
C LEU A 420 5.18 -1.00 10.71
N ALA A 421 4.48 -1.12 9.59
CA ALA A 421 4.89 -1.99 8.48
C ALA A 421 6.23 -1.54 7.89
N GLN A 422 6.44 -0.23 7.70
CA GLN A 422 7.74 0.32 7.29
C GLN A 422 8.86 -0.07 8.27
N ALA A 423 8.61 0.01 9.59
CA ALA A 423 9.58 -0.33 10.62
C ALA A 423 9.90 -1.83 10.64
N TYR A 424 8.87 -2.69 10.69
CA TYR A 424 9.05 -4.15 10.70
C TYR A 424 9.74 -4.69 9.45
N MET A 425 9.47 -4.11 8.28
CA MET A 425 10.05 -4.57 7.01
C MET A 425 11.44 -3.97 6.70
N GLY A 426 11.94 -3.06 7.54
CA GLY A 426 13.24 -2.43 7.34
C GLY A 426 13.24 -1.32 6.29
N LEU A 427 12.08 -0.81 5.87
CA LEU A 427 11.98 0.32 4.93
C LEU A 427 12.58 1.59 5.53
N GLN A 428 12.31 1.85 6.80
CA GLN A 428 12.85 3.03 7.50
C GLN A 428 14.38 2.97 7.65
N ASP A 429 14.92 1.80 7.97
CA ASP A 429 16.37 1.58 8.06
C ASP A 429 17.04 1.81 6.70
N ALA A 430 16.46 1.23 5.66
CA ALA A 430 16.95 1.36 4.30
C ALA A 430 16.92 2.82 3.79
N GLN A 431 15.87 3.57 4.08
CA GLN A 431 15.75 4.99 3.72
C GLN A 431 16.71 5.87 4.51
N GLY A 432 17.05 5.49 5.74
CA GLY A 432 18.02 6.19 6.57
C GLY A 432 19.44 6.25 6.03
N GLY A 433 19.82 5.28 5.19
CA GLY A 433 21.12 5.23 4.54
C GLY A 433 22.26 4.83 5.49
N LYS A 434 23.50 5.22 5.16
CA LYS A 434 24.71 4.84 5.91
C LYS A 434 24.84 5.48 7.30
N GLY A 435 23.85 6.22 7.76
CA GLY A 435 23.92 6.99 9.00
C GLY A 435 23.46 6.27 10.26
N THR A 436 23.03 5.02 10.21
CA THR A 436 22.45 4.25 11.35
C THR A 436 21.23 4.92 12.01
N ARG A 437 20.58 5.84 11.32
CA ARG A 437 19.35 6.51 11.75
C ARG A 437 18.24 6.15 10.76
N PRO A 438 17.08 5.66 11.23
CA PRO A 438 15.96 5.37 10.34
C PRO A 438 15.37 6.67 9.78
N SER A 439 14.76 6.60 8.61
CA SER A 439 13.98 7.67 8.02
C SER A 439 12.59 7.17 7.68
N TYR A 440 11.59 7.73 8.33
CA TYR A 440 10.20 7.40 8.13
C TYR A 440 9.63 8.17 6.93
N LEU A 441 9.03 7.45 5.99
CA LEU A 441 8.40 8.03 4.79
C LEU A 441 6.98 8.52 5.11
N THR A 442 6.90 9.62 5.81
CA THR A 442 5.68 10.16 6.42
C THR A 442 4.58 10.45 5.40
N TYR A 443 4.90 11.16 4.31
CA TYR A 443 3.91 11.62 3.33
C TYR A 443 3.55 10.57 2.29
N LEU A 444 4.44 9.64 2.02
CA LEU A 444 4.25 8.66 0.95
C LEU A 444 3.36 7.50 1.38
N ALA A 445 3.28 7.20 2.68
CA ALA A 445 2.56 6.06 3.23
C ALA A 445 2.62 4.82 2.30
N PRO A 446 3.85 4.35 1.96
CA PRO A 446 4.05 3.41 0.85
C PRO A 446 3.37 2.07 1.06
N CYS A 447 3.24 1.60 2.30
CA CYS A 447 2.54 0.36 2.61
C CYS A 447 1.02 0.53 2.46
N ASP A 448 0.44 1.65 2.93
CA ASP A 448 -0.99 1.92 2.80
C ASP A 448 -1.43 2.04 1.33
N PHE A 449 -0.74 2.87 0.53
CA PHE A 449 -1.08 3.06 -0.88
C PHE A 449 -0.87 1.78 -1.69
N THR A 450 0.20 1.04 -1.43
CA THR A 450 0.43 -0.25 -2.09
C THR A 450 -0.64 -1.27 -1.71
N ALA A 451 -1.02 -1.37 -0.44
CA ALA A 451 -2.10 -2.26 0.01
C ALA A 451 -3.44 -1.89 -0.63
N GLY A 452 -3.76 -0.59 -0.74
CA GLY A 452 -4.96 -0.12 -1.45
C GLY A 452 -4.99 -0.58 -2.90
N ALA A 453 -3.89 -0.42 -3.64
CA ALA A 453 -3.80 -0.83 -5.04
C ALA A 453 -3.86 -2.36 -5.21
N ILE A 454 -3.19 -3.13 -4.35
CA ILE A 454 -3.23 -4.60 -4.34
C ILE A 454 -4.63 -5.11 -3.94
N ALA A 455 -5.30 -4.46 -3.00
CA ALA A 455 -6.67 -4.81 -2.60
C ALA A 455 -7.67 -4.57 -3.73
N ALA A 456 -7.54 -3.47 -4.47
CA ALA A 456 -8.33 -3.24 -5.68
C ALA A 456 -8.07 -4.33 -6.72
N LEU A 457 -6.80 -4.69 -6.99
CA LEU A 457 -6.43 -5.78 -7.89
C LEU A 457 -7.04 -7.11 -7.43
N GLY A 458 -6.92 -7.46 -6.15
CA GLY A 458 -7.51 -8.66 -5.58
C GLY A 458 -9.02 -8.70 -5.72
N THR A 459 -9.70 -7.58 -5.46
CA THR A 459 -11.16 -7.46 -5.63
C THR A 459 -11.56 -7.75 -7.08
N VAL A 460 -10.85 -7.16 -8.06
CA VAL A 460 -11.15 -7.38 -9.48
C VAL A 460 -10.84 -8.82 -9.91
N LEU A 461 -9.79 -9.45 -9.39
CA LEU A 461 -9.53 -10.89 -9.58
C LEU A 461 -10.68 -11.75 -9.05
N GLY A 462 -11.18 -11.47 -7.84
CA GLY A 462 -12.33 -12.15 -7.28
C GLY A 462 -13.59 -11.98 -8.14
N LEU A 463 -13.87 -10.77 -8.60
CA LEU A 463 -14.99 -10.48 -9.51
C LEU A 463 -14.85 -11.22 -10.85
N TYR A 464 -13.63 -11.32 -11.38
CA TYR A 464 -13.36 -12.11 -12.59
C TYR A 464 -13.72 -13.59 -12.38
N VAL A 465 -13.34 -14.19 -11.25
CA VAL A 465 -13.67 -15.58 -10.92
C VAL A 465 -15.19 -15.77 -10.85
N VAL A 466 -15.91 -14.87 -10.17
CA VAL A 466 -17.39 -14.93 -10.07
C VAL A 466 -18.04 -14.82 -11.44
N LYS A 467 -17.63 -13.87 -12.26
CA LYS A 467 -18.17 -13.68 -13.62
C LYS A 467 -17.86 -14.84 -14.58
N LYS A 468 -16.85 -15.65 -14.26
CA LYS A 468 -16.53 -16.92 -14.97
C LYS A 468 -17.35 -18.11 -14.47
N GLY A 469 -18.31 -17.91 -13.59
CA GLY A 469 -19.16 -18.96 -13.02
C GLY A 469 -18.65 -19.56 -11.70
N GLY A 470 -17.59 -18.97 -11.10
CA GLY A 470 -17.15 -19.32 -9.76
C GLY A 470 -18.00 -18.65 -8.66
N THR A 471 -17.65 -18.90 -7.41
CA THR A 471 -18.31 -18.30 -6.25
C THR A 471 -17.47 -17.15 -5.67
N GLY A 472 -18.11 -16.29 -4.90
CA GLY A 472 -17.42 -15.25 -4.13
C GLY A 472 -16.40 -15.87 -3.16
N GLN A 473 -15.37 -15.09 -2.85
CA GLN A 473 -14.27 -15.52 -2.00
C GLN A 473 -13.74 -14.39 -1.14
N LYS A 474 -13.02 -14.77 -0.08
CA LYS A 474 -12.28 -13.84 0.76
C LYS A 474 -10.92 -13.55 0.12
N ILE A 475 -10.51 -12.31 0.23
CA ILE A 475 -9.22 -11.79 -0.24
C ILE A 475 -8.56 -11.08 0.93
N ASP A 476 -7.35 -11.47 1.25
CA ASP A 476 -6.56 -10.88 2.31
C ASP A 476 -5.34 -10.15 1.73
N VAL A 477 -5.18 -8.91 2.17
CA VAL A 477 -4.02 -8.05 1.91
C VAL A 477 -3.58 -7.46 3.24
N ASP A 478 -2.30 -7.34 3.49
CA ASP A 478 -1.80 -6.69 4.69
C ASP A 478 -0.62 -5.76 4.40
N LEU A 479 -0.45 -4.75 5.27
CA LEU A 479 0.56 -3.71 5.10
C LEU A 479 1.98 -4.29 5.19
N LEU A 480 2.17 -5.32 6.04
CA LEU A 480 3.46 -5.97 6.19
C LEU A 480 3.87 -6.67 4.88
N SER A 481 2.95 -7.49 4.33
CA SER A 481 3.20 -8.25 3.09
C SER A 481 3.49 -7.34 1.90
N VAL A 482 2.74 -6.25 1.73
CA VAL A 482 2.98 -5.33 0.61
C VAL A 482 4.25 -4.50 0.79
N GLY A 483 4.71 -4.28 2.03
CA GLY A 483 6.01 -3.69 2.32
C GLY A 483 7.17 -4.46 1.68
N SER A 484 7.04 -5.79 1.55
CA SER A 484 8.04 -6.62 0.89
C SER A 484 8.21 -6.30 -0.61
N LEU A 485 7.18 -5.78 -1.29
CA LEU A 485 7.25 -5.37 -2.69
C LEU A 485 8.20 -4.20 -2.91
N MET A 486 8.34 -3.31 -1.92
CA MET A 486 9.30 -2.20 -1.96
C MET A 486 10.75 -2.66 -1.79
N LEU A 487 10.95 -3.93 -1.44
CA LEU A 487 12.24 -4.53 -1.10
C LEU A 487 12.55 -5.76 -1.97
N GLN A 488 11.85 -5.98 -3.09
CA GLN A 488 11.95 -7.24 -3.88
C GLN A 488 13.39 -7.69 -4.17
N GLY A 489 14.27 -6.76 -4.53
CA GLY A 489 15.68 -7.08 -4.79
C GLY A 489 16.47 -7.44 -3.54
N ASP A 490 16.06 -6.93 -2.39
CA ASP A 490 16.73 -7.15 -1.11
C ASP A 490 16.09 -8.28 -0.31
N PHE A 491 14.78 -8.49 -0.47
CA PHE A 491 14.01 -9.54 0.19
C PHE A 491 14.22 -10.89 -0.49
N SER A 492 15.49 -11.24 -0.61
CA SER A 492 15.97 -12.49 -1.22
C SER A 492 17.29 -12.92 -0.57
N LYS A 493 17.60 -14.22 -0.59
CA LYS A 493 18.83 -14.76 -0.01
C LYS A 493 19.35 -15.86 -0.91
N TYR A 494 20.60 -15.74 -1.38
CA TYR A 494 21.29 -16.73 -2.20
C TYR A 494 22.81 -16.56 -2.07
N SER A 495 23.57 -17.59 -2.45
CA SER A 495 25.04 -17.54 -2.37
C SER A 495 25.60 -16.46 -3.30
N GLY A 496 26.51 -15.63 -2.77
CA GLY A 496 27.13 -14.54 -3.55
C GLY A 496 26.28 -13.30 -3.75
N LYS A 497 25.11 -13.21 -3.10
CA LYS A 497 24.31 -11.98 -3.14
C LYS A 497 25.11 -10.80 -2.61
N GLN A 498 25.17 -9.73 -3.39
CA GLN A 498 25.80 -8.47 -2.96
C GLN A 498 24.96 -7.79 -1.89
N GLU A 499 25.61 -7.14 -0.94
CA GLU A 499 24.92 -6.30 0.04
C GLU A 499 24.17 -5.16 -0.64
N ARG A 500 23.05 -4.77 -0.03
CA ARG A 500 22.26 -3.63 -0.49
C ARG A 500 23.12 -2.36 -0.53
N ARG A 501 23.02 -1.61 -1.61
CA ARG A 501 23.58 -0.26 -1.67
C ARG A 501 22.69 0.68 -0.85
N LEU A 502 23.27 1.29 0.17
CA LEU A 502 22.62 2.31 0.98
C LEU A 502 22.96 3.70 0.42
N ALA A 503 22.04 4.64 0.55
CA ALA A 503 22.32 6.03 0.30
C ALA A 503 23.47 6.52 1.21
N ASP A 504 24.21 7.53 0.75
CA ASP A 504 25.23 8.15 1.60
C ASP A 504 24.62 8.81 2.85
N SER A 505 25.46 9.19 3.81
CA SER A 505 25.01 9.77 5.09
C SER A 505 24.24 11.09 4.94
N GLY A 506 24.38 11.79 3.82
CA GLY A 506 23.61 12.98 3.46
C GLY A 506 22.35 12.67 2.66
N GLN A 507 22.07 11.40 2.39
CA GLN A 507 20.93 10.96 1.59
C GLN A 507 20.86 11.62 0.19
N TYR A 508 22.03 11.87 -0.41
CA TYR A 508 22.09 12.38 -1.77
C TYR A 508 21.82 11.33 -2.82
N GLY A 509 22.24 10.08 -2.59
CA GLY A 509 22.03 8.99 -3.54
C GLY A 509 22.84 7.72 -3.26
N LEU A 510 22.79 6.79 -4.20
CA LEU A 510 23.40 5.46 -4.10
C LEU A 510 24.80 5.37 -4.69
N SER A 511 25.16 6.26 -5.62
CA SER A 511 26.45 6.32 -6.30
C SER A 511 26.63 7.67 -6.99
N ASP A 512 27.82 7.93 -7.53
CA ASP A 512 28.10 9.19 -8.24
C ASP A 512 27.21 9.43 -9.47
N PHE A 513 26.67 8.38 -10.09
CA PHE A 513 25.77 8.47 -11.23
C PHE A 513 24.29 8.35 -10.88
N ARG A 514 23.97 8.06 -9.62
CA ARG A 514 22.60 7.97 -9.08
C ARG A 514 22.50 8.76 -7.79
N ARG A 515 22.47 10.06 -7.92
CA ARG A 515 22.37 10.99 -6.79
C ARG A 515 21.89 12.38 -7.21
N LEU A 516 21.49 13.15 -6.21
CA LEU A 516 21.12 14.55 -6.32
C LEU A 516 22.38 15.43 -6.31
N TYR A 517 22.44 16.39 -7.20
CA TYR A 517 23.48 17.39 -7.29
C TYR A 517 22.87 18.79 -7.19
N GLN A 518 23.50 19.65 -6.41
CA GLN A 518 23.12 21.06 -6.37
C GLN A 518 23.77 21.81 -7.53
N ALA A 519 22.93 22.48 -8.33
CA ALA A 519 23.33 23.40 -9.36
C ALA A 519 23.34 24.85 -8.84
N SER A 520 23.73 25.80 -9.66
CA SER A 520 23.75 27.23 -9.27
C SER A 520 22.37 27.83 -9.04
N ASP A 521 21.33 27.21 -9.59
CA ASP A 521 19.94 27.69 -9.60
C ASP A 521 18.96 26.71 -8.94
N GLY A 522 19.43 25.57 -8.40
CA GLY A 522 18.57 24.57 -7.76
C GLY A 522 19.24 23.21 -7.57
N TRP A 523 18.45 22.17 -7.66
CA TRP A 523 18.89 20.77 -7.53
C TRP A 523 18.60 20.00 -8.82
#